data_3d97618819545c62b3684e1b2bc74e38
#
_entry.id   3d97618819545c62b3684e1b2bc74e38
#
_cell.length_a   1.000
_cell.length_b   1.000
_cell.length_c   1.000
_cell.angle_alpha   90.00
_cell.angle_beta   90.00
_cell.angle_gamma   90.00
#
_symmetry.space_group_name_H-M   'P 1'
#
loop_
_entity.id
_entity.type
_entity.pdbx_description
1 polymer ?
#
loop_
_entity_poly.entity_id
_entity_poly.type
_entity_poly.pdbx_seq_one_letter_code
_entity_poly.pdbx_strand_id
1 'polypeptide(L)'
;MKRQLLAAIFLIASLAAVPAAETPSELKPFVRGSWQNVLRSHAGRPTLVHFWGVTCGPCKVELPLLGQFMKEHSELDVVTISADLVPNLPGAARAMLEKAGLGTAENWLFADGFVERLRYEIDPAWQGEIPRTLLIARDGTVTTIEGSAEIPDLEKWLDRQKVASK
;
A
#
# COMPACT_ATOMS: atom_id res chain seq x y z
N MET A 1 -56.48 49.84 -8.48
CA MET A 1 -56.09 48.46 -8.80
C MET A 1 -54.59 48.33 -8.57
N LYS A 2 -54.14 47.86 -7.40
CA LYS A 2 -52.71 47.68 -7.03
C LYS A 2 -52.31 46.22 -7.28
N ARG A 3 -51.42 45.96 -8.25
CA ARG A 3 -50.81 44.66 -8.51
C ARG A 3 -49.62 44.48 -7.57
N GLN A 4 -49.72 43.61 -6.59
CA GLN A 4 -48.59 43.17 -5.75
C GLN A 4 -47.81 42.07 -6.51
N LEU A 5 -46.54 42.36 -6.79
CA LEU A 5 -45.57 41.38 -7.30
C LEU A 5 -44.96 40.65 -6.08
N LEU A 6 -45.25 39.38 -5.93
CA LEU A 6 -44.60 38.47 -4.98
C LEU A 6 -43.30 37.97 -5.62
N ALA A 7 -42.16 38.44 -5.09
CA ALA A 7 -40.86 37.93 -5.45
C ALA A 7 -40.58 36.67 -4.61
N ALA A 8 -40.58 35.50 -5.26
CA ALA A 8 -40.16 34.22 -4.65
C ALA A 8 -38.62 34.17 -4.62
N ILE A 9 -38.04 34.23 -3.43
CA ILE A 9 -36.61 34.01 -3.21
C ILE A 9 -36.38 32.51 -3.15
N PHE A 10 -35.75 31.93 -4.20
CA PHE A 10 -35.26 30.54 -4.18
C PHE A 10 -33.94 30.50 -3.42
N LEU A 11 -33.97 29.94 -2.22
CA LEU A 11 -32.78 29.68 -1.42
C LEU A 11 -32.14 28.38 -1.96
N ILE A 12 -31.09 28.51 -2.77
CA ILE A 12 -30.29 27.36 -3.24
C ILE A 12 -29.38 26.93 -2.08
N ALA A 13 -29.75 25.88 -1.39
CA ALA A 13 -28.90 25.22 -0.40
C ALA A 13 -27.81 24.45 -1.15
N SER A 14 -26.59 24.98 -1.17
CA SER A 14 -25.41 24.27 -1.65
C SER A 14 -25.08 23.14 -0.69
N LEU A 15 -25.39 21.88 -1.06
CA LEU A 15 -24.85 20.70 -0.35
C LEU A 15 -23.35 20.65 -0.64
N ALA A 16 -22.53 21.04 0.34
CA ALA A 16 -21.12 20.75 0.33
C ALA A 16 -20.93 19.23 0.48
N ALA A 17 -20.42 18.59 -0.56
CA ALA A 17 -20.03 17.17 -0.47
C ALA A 17 -18.87 17.03 0.54
N VAL A 18 -19.14 16.42 1.68
CA VAL A 18 -18.09 16.03 2.63
C VAL A 18 -17.29 14.93 1.96
N PRO A 19 -15.95 15.07 1.81
CA PRO A 19 -15.14 13.98 1.29
C PRO A 19 -15.30 12.75 2.20
N ALA A 20 -15.67 11.62 1.61
CA ALA A 20 -15.74 10.36 2.33
C ALA A 20 -14.34 10.05 2.90
N ALA A 21 -14.24 9.93 4.22
CA ALA A 21 -13.01 9.47 4.84
C ALA A 21 -12.72 8.06 4.32
N GLU A 22 -11.53 7.86 3.72
CA GLU A 22 -11.10 6.55 3.26
C GLU A 22 -11.05 5.59 4.45
N THR A 23 -11.80 4.50 4.36
CA THR A 23 -11.85 3.49 5.42
C THR A 23 -10.52 2.73 5.42
N PRO A 24 -9.84 2.56 6.58
CA PRO A 24 -8.63 1.76 6.66
C PRO A 24 -8.87 0.35 6.11
N SER A 25 -7.95 -0.16 5.28
CA SER A 25 -8.07 -1.50 4.72
C SER A 25 -7.93 -2.57 5.83
N GLU A 26 -8.66 -3.66 5.69
CA GLU A 26 -8.53 -4.79 6.60
C GLU A 26 -7.15 -5.46 6.42
N LEU A 27 -6.52 -5.85 7.53
CA LEU A 27 -5.27 -6.60 7.52
C LEU A 27 -5.55 -8.06 7.14
N LYS A 28 -5.25 -8.42 5.90
CA LYS A 28 -5.57 -9.73 5.31
C LYS A 28 -4.58 -10.81 5.78
N PRO A 29 -5.00 -12.03 6.04
CA PRO A 29 -4.09 -13.14 6.33
C PRO A 29 -3.32 -13.53 5.06
N PHE A 30 -1.98 -13.46 5.12
CA PHE A 30 -1.10 -13.94 4.06
C PHE A 30 -0.77 -15.41 4.32
N VAL A 31 -1.35 -16.27 3.51
CA VAL A 31 -1.20 -17.74 3.58
C VAL A 31 -0.71 -18.27 2.24
N ARG A 32 -0.50 -19.60 2.16
CA ARG A 32 -0.12 -20.26 0.91
C ARG A 32 -1.02 -19.86 -0.25
N GLY A 33 -0.43 -19.46 -1.37
CA GLY A 33 -1.12 -19.00 -2.57
C GLY A 33 -1.55 -17.51 -2.54
N SER A 34 -1.36 -16.81 -1.42
CA SER A 34 -1.65 -15.37 -1.34
C SER A 34 -0.75 -14.56 -2.27
N TRP A 35 0.49 -14.98 -2.47
CA TRP A 35 1.42 -14.31 -3.38
C TRP A 35 0.88 -14.24 -4.81
N GLN A 36 0.38 -15.36 -5.33
CA GLN A 36 -0.22 -15.39 -6.67
C GLN A 36 -1.48 -14.55 -6.77
N ASN A 37 -2.23 -14.38 -5.66
CA ASN A 37 -3.38 -13.47 -5.64
C ASN A 37 -2.92 -12.02 -5.75
N VAL A 38 -1.90 -11.61 -5.00
CA VAL A 38 -1.29 -10.28 -5.10
C VAL A 38 -0.85 -10.01 -6.53
N LEU A 39 -0.05 -10.89 -7.14
CA LEU A 39 0.43 -10.72 -8.50
C LEU A 39 -0.71 -10.56 -9.52
N ARG A 40 -1.77 -11.37 -9.40
CA ARG A 40 -2.92 -11.26 -10.32
C ARG A 40 -3.74 -9.99 -10.14
N SER A 41 -3.94 -9.55 -8.90
CA SER A 41 -4.75 -8.36 -8.59
C SER A 41 -4.11 -7.07 -9.09
N HIS A 42 -2.79 -7.05 -9.20
CA HIS A 42 -2.01 -5.88 -9.61
C HIS A 42 -1.39 -6.02 -11.01
N ALA A 43 -1.74 -7.07 -11.76
CA ALA A 43 -1.18 -7.30 -13.09
C ALA A 43 -1.40 -6.09 -14.02
N GLY A 44 -0.34 -5.66 -14.71
CA GLY A 44 -0.36 -4.53 -15.64
C GLY A 44 -0.28 -3.15 -14.97
N ARG A 45 -0.16 -3.08 -13.65
CA ARG A 45 0.02 -1.83 -12.89
C ARG A 45 1.37 -1.79 -12.18
N PRO A 46 2.07 -0.64 -12.15
CA PRO A 46 3.28 -0.54 -11.34
C PRO A 46 2.90 -0.76 -9.87
N THR A 47 3.58 -1.71 -9.23
CA THR A 47 3.25 -2.13 -7.86
C THR A 47 4.50 -2.17 -7.00
N LEU A 48 4.43 -1.56 -5.83
CA LEU A 48 5.42 -1.65 -4.77
C LEU A 48 4.90 -2.62 -3.71
N VAL A 49 5.62 -3.72 -3.48
CA VAL A 49 5.32 -4.67 -2.40
C VAL A 49 6.40 -4.56 -1.34
N HIS A 50 6.02 -4.12 -0.14
CA HIS A 50 6.95 -3.88 0.96
C HIS A 50 6.78 -4.91 2.07
N PHE A 51 7.88 -5.63 2.38
CA PHE A 51 7.95 -6.57 3.49
C PHE A 51 8.60 -5.90 4.70
N TRP A 52 7.90 -5.95 5.82
CA TRP A 52 8.26 -5.23 7.03
C TRP A 52 7.87 -6.01 8.29
N GLY A 53 8.17 -5.45 9.47
CA GLY A 53 7.76 -6.05 10.74
C GLY A 53 7.65 -5.04 11.86
N VAL A 54 6.78 -5.33 12.84
CA VAL A 54 6.55 -4.47 14.01
C VAL A 54 7.83 -4.33 14.87
N THR A 55 8.66 -5.37 14.88
CA THR A 55 9.92 -5.38 15.65
C THR A 55 11.11 -4.85 14.87
N CYS A 56 10.96 -4.62 13.57
CA CYS A 56 12.01 -4.16 12.67
C CYS A 56 12.28 -2.65 12.87
N GLY A 57 13.45 -2.32 13.38
CA GLY A 57 13.87 -0.93 13.63
C GLY A 57 13.89 -0.07 12.37
N PRO A 58 14.63 -0.45 11.31
CA PRO A 58 14.66 0.28 10.04
C PRO A 58 13.28 0.45 9.40
N CYS A 59 12.41 -0.59 9.46
CA CYS A 59 11.06 -0.52 8.92
C CYS A 59 10.22 0.62 9.55
N LYS A 60 10.41 0.88 10.86
CA LYS A 60 9.70 1.97 11.56
C LYS A 60 10.05 3.35 11.02
N VAL A 61 11.25 3.51 10.51
CA VAL A 61 11.72 4.76 9.89
C VAL A 61 11.21 4.88 8.46
N GLU A 62 11.19 3.79 7.71
CA GLU A 62 10.86 3.76 6.29
C GLU A 62 9.35 3.85 6.04
N LEU A 63 8.50 3.16 6.82
CA LEU A 63 7.06 3.11 6.59
C LEU A 63 6.40 4.49 6.43
N PRO A 64 6.69 5.53 7.24
CA PRO A 64 6.14 6.86 7.04
C PRO A 64 6.55 7.52 5.71
N LEU A 65 7.76 7.25 5.23
CA LEU A 65 8.26 7.75 3.95
C LEU A 65 7.50 7.08 2.78
N LEU A 66 7.27 5.76 2.87
CA LEU A 66 6.46 5.02 1.91
C LEU A 66 4.99 5.47 1.93
N GLY A 67 4.43 5.80 3.09
CA GLY A 67 3.08 6.33 3.19
C GLY A 67 2.93 7.70 2.53
N GLN A 68 3.92 8.57 2.67
CA GLN A 68 3.96 9.83 1.95
C GLN A 68 4.11 9.59 0.43
N PHE A 69 5.04 8.72 0.03
CA PHE A 69 5.25 8.36 -1.36
C PHE A 69 3.98 7.81 -2.02
N MET A 70 3.25 6.91 -1.36
CA MET A 70 1.96 6.39 -1.83
C MET A 70 0.93 7.52 -2.04
N LYS A 71 0.87 8.47 -1.12
CA LYS A 71 -0.06 9.60 -1.20
C LYS A 71 0.23 10.53 -2.38
N GLU A 72 1.50 10.66 -2.76
CA GLU A 72 1.96 11.52 -3.86
C GLU A 72 1.82 10.84 -5.22
N HIS A 73 1.70 9.50 -5.26
CA HIS A 73 1.70 8.68 -6.48
C HIS A 73 0.49 7.76 -6.58
N SER A 74 -0.67 8.30 -6.92
CA SER A 74 -1.92 7.55 -7.04
C SER A 74 -1.94 6.52 -8.19
N GLU A 75 -0.99 6.60 -9.12
CA GLU A 75 -0.79 5.65 -10.21
C GLU A 75 -0.04 4.37 -9.77
N LEU A 76 0.54 4.38 -8.57
CA LEU A 76 1.28 3.25 -7.98
C LEU A 76 0.37 2.46 -7.06
N ASP A 77 0.32 1.16 -7.24
CA ASP A 77 -0.27 0.28 -6.24
C ASP A 77 0.74 -0.01 -5.13
N VAL A 78 0.31 0.12 -3.88
CA VAL A 78 1.14 -0.21 -2.73
C VAL A 78 0.52 -1.35 -1.94
N VAL A 79 1.31 -2.40 -1.76
CA VAL A 79 0.98 -3.58 -0.97
C VAL A 79 1.99 -3.66 0.17
N THR A 80 1.53 -3.86 1.40
CA THR A 80 2.42 -4.12 2.53
C THR A 80 2.17 -5.50 3.11
N ILE A 81 3.24 -6.19 3.48
CA ILE A 81 3.17 -7.54 4.03
C ILE A 81 4.01 -7.58 5.32
N SER A 82 3.36 -7.69 6.47
CA SER A 82 4.07 -7.91 7.73
C SER A 82 4.58 -9.33 7.78
N ALA A 83 5.90 -9.48 7.80
CA ALA A 83 6.63 -10.74 7.73
C ALA A 83 7.45 -11.02 9.01
N ASP A 84 7.00 -10.49 10.16
CA ASP A 84 7.64 -10.76 11.45
C ASP A 84 7.73 -12.25 11.75
N LEU A 85 8.87 -12.68 12.28
CA LEU A 85 9.10 -14.06 12.74
C LEU A 85 8.49 -14.34 14.12
N VAL A 86 8.11 -13.30 14.86
CA VAL A 86 7.46 -13.42 16.16
C VAL A 86 5.95 -13.25 16.01
N PRO A 87 5.14 -13.90 16.86
CA PRO A 87 3.69 -13.74 16.83
C PRO A 87 3.33 -12.26 16.89
N ASN A 88 2.83 -11.74 15.78
CA ASN A 88 2.50 -10.34 15.66
C ASN A 88 1.07 -10.13 16.15
N LEU A 89 0.89 -9.21 17.05
CA LEU A 89 -0.45 -8.80 17.44
C LEU A 89 -1.04 -7.98 16.28
N PRO A 90 -2.11 -8.44 15.61
CA PRO A 90 -2.68 -7.75 14.46
C PRO A 90 -2.98 -6.27 14.73
N GLY A 91 -3.34 -5.93 15.97
CA GLY A 91 -3.57 -4.56 16.39
C GLY A 91 -2.32 -3.67 16.33
N ALA A 92 -1.13 -4.21 16.66
CA ALA A 92 0.12 -3.45 16.60
C ALA A 92 0.53 -3.16 15.15
N ALA A 93 0.37 -4.13 14.25
CA ALA A 93 0.64 -3.95 12.82
C ALA A 93 -0.30 -2.89 12.22
N ARG A 94 -1.60 -2.99 12.50
CA ARG A 94 -2.59 -2.01 12.04
C ARG A 94 -2.25 -0.59 12.51
N ALA A 95 -2.03 -0.40 13.81
CA ALA A 95 -1.70 0.91 14.38
C ALA A 95 -0.45 1.52 13.75
N MET A 96 0.56 0.69 13.42
CA MET A 96 1.79 1.15 12.78
C MET A 96 1.53 1.60 11.34
N LEU A 97 0.75 0.85 10.56
CA LEU A 97 0.37 1.22 9.19
C LEU A 97 -0.48 2.49 9.15
N GLU A 98 -1.46 2.62 10.05
CA GLU A 98 -2.28 3.83 10.16
C GLU A 98 -1.42 5.06 10.48
N LYS A 99 -0.52 4.94 11.47
CA LYS A 99 0.42 6.02 11.84
C LYS A 99 1.36 6.39 10.69
N ALA A 100 1.72 5.43 9.84
CA ALA A 100 2.59 5.63 8.68
C ALA A 100 1.84 6.20 7.46
N GLY A 101 0.51 6.35 7.49
CA GLY A 101 -0.28 6.77 6.34
C GLY A 101 -0.51 5.65 5.31
N LEU A 102 -0.26 4.39 5.67
CA LEU A 102 -0.43 3.20 4.85
C LEU A 102 -1.71 2.42 5.17
N GLY A 103 -2.59 2.98 6.01
CA GLY A 103 -3.83 2.31 6.42
C GLY A 103 -4.77 1.98 5.26
N THR A 104 -4.71 2.71 4.15
CA THR A 104 -5.54 2.49 2.94
C THR A 104 -4.85 1.62 1.88
N ALA A 105 -3.57 1.29 2.05
CA ALA A 105 -2.87 0.34 1.19
C ALA A 105 -3.46 -1.07 1.29
N GLU A 106 -3.13 -1.95 0.36
CA GLU A 106 -3.46 -3.36 0.52
C GLU A 106 -2.50 -4.00 1.53
N ASN A 107 -3.03 -4.33 2.71
CA ASN A 107 -2.23 -4.75 3.86
C ASN A 107 -2.41 -6.22 4.20
N TRP A 108 -1.30 -6.94 4.36
CA TRP A 108 -1.26 -8.36 4.67
C TRP A 108 -0.42 -8.66 5.91
N LEU A 109 -0.69 -9.78 6.55
CA LEU A 109 0.06 -10.30 7.68
C LEU A 109 0.35 -11.78 7.45
N PHE A 110 1.60 -12.24 7.58
CA PHE A 110 1.94 -13.65 7.54
C PHE A 110 1.12 -14.42 8.59
N ALA A 111 0.34 -15.40 8.12
CA ALA A 111 -0.62 -16.15 8.93
C ALA A 111 -0.52 -17.68 8.71
N ASP A 112 0.61 -18.16 8.21
CA ASP A 112 0.91 -19.58 8.06
C ASP A 112 1.94 -20.00 9.12
N GLY A 113 1.79 -21.20 9.70
CA GLY A 113 2.75 -21.76 10.65
C GLY A 113 4.11 -22.13 10.02
N PHE A 114 4.20 -22.11 8.69
CA PHE A 114 5.41 -22.38 7.92
C PHE A 114 5.82 -21.15 7.10
N VAL A 115 6.35 -20.14 7.78
CA VAL A 115 6.73 -18.86 7.16
C VAL A 115 7.79 -19.00 6.07
N GLU A 116 8.69 -19.97 6.18
CA GLU A 116 9.70 -20.29 5.16
C GLU A 116 9.06 -20.64 3.82
N ARG A 117 7.92 -21.32 3.84
CA ARG A 117 7.16 -21.63 2.62
C ARG A 117 6.60 -20.38 1.97
N LEU A 118 6.05 -19.45 2.76
CA LEU A 118 5.54 -18.19 2.24
C LEU A 118 6.66 -17.38 1.58
N ARG A 119 7.82 -17.32 2.23
CA ARG A 119 9.02 -16.67 1.66
C ARG A 119 9.46 -17.32 0.35
N TYR A 120 9.51 -18.65 0.31
CA TYR A 120 9.88 -19.40 -0.88
C TYR A 120 8.91 -19.18 -2.05
N GLU A 121 7.62 -19.02 -1.79
CA GLU A 121 6.62 -18.69 -2.82
C GLU A 121 6.83 -17.31 -3.42
N ILE A 122 7.35 -16.36 -2.63
CA ILE A 122 7.62 -14.98 -3.03
C ILE A 122 8.94 -14.92 -3.81
N ASP A 123 10.01 -15.43 -3.20
CA ASP A 123 11.35 -15.48 -3.75
C ASP A 123 12.13 -16.63 -3.09
N PRO A 124 12.50 -17.68 -3.82
CA PRO A 124 13.25 -18.82 -3.26
C PRO A 124 14.61 -18.45 -2.64
N ALA A 125 15.19 -17.30 -3.03
CA ALA A 125 16.45 -16.82 -2.48
C ALA A 125 16.29 -16.02 -1.18
N TRP A 126 15.06 -15.60 -0.83
CA TRP A 126 14.83 -14.75 0.33
C TRP A 126 14.95 -15.52 1.66
N GLN A 127 15.90 -15.12 2.50
CA GLN A 127 16.15 -15.72 3.80
C GLN A 127 15.32 -15.11 4.94
N GLY A 128 14.53 -14.06 4.67
CA GLY A 128 13.64 -13.42 5.62
C GLY A 128 14.11 -12.07 6.13
N GLU A 129 15.13 -11.49 5.51
CA GLU A 129 15.62 -10.14 5.82
C GLU A 129 14.53 -9.11 5.52
N ILE A 130 14.32 -8.20 6.46
CA ILE A 130 13.42 -7.05 6.35
C ILE A 130 14.12 -5.79 6.88
N PRO A 131 13.81 -4.60 6.31
CA PRO A 131 12.85 -4.37 5.22
C PRO A 131 13.32 -4.93 3.88
N ARG A 132 12.37 -5.27 3.03
CA ARG A 132 12.59 -5.71 1.64
C ARG A 132 11.49 -5.14 0.77
N THR A 133 11.83 -4.67 -0.42
CA THR A 133 10.83 -4.13 -1.35
C THR A 133 10.95 -4.80 -2.70
N LEU A 134 9.82 -5.26 -3.25
CA LEU A 134 9.72 -5.70 -4.64
C LEU A 134 9.00 -4.61 -5.45
N LEU A 135 9.64 -4.17 -6.50
CA LEU A 135 9.08 -3.23 -7.48
C LEU A 135 8.66 -4.03 -8.71
N ILE A 136 7.37 -4.18 -8.91
CA ILE A 136 6.79 -4.96 -10.00
C ILE A 136 6.35 -3.99 -11.10
N ALA A 137 7.02 -4.06 -12.23
CA ALA A 137 6.73 -3.24 -13.40
C ALA A 137 5.42 -3.70 -14.10
N ARG A 138 4.88 -2.87 -14.98
CA ARG A 138 3.65 -3.19 -15.75
C ARG A 138 3.75 -4.48 -16.57
N ASP A 139 4.94 -4.82 -17.05
CA ASP A 139 5.23 -6.03 -17.81
C ASP A 139 5.48 -7.27 -16.92
N GLY A 140 5.41 -7.11 -15.59
CA GLY A 140 5.66 -8.15 -14.62
C GLY A 140 7.13 -8.30 -14.22
N THR A 141 8.04 -7.49 -14.77
CA THR A 141 9.46 -7.49 -14.36
C THR A 141 9.58 -7.05 -12.90
N VAL A 142 10.32 -7.83 -12.10
CA VAL A 142 10.53 -7.57 -10.68
C VAL A 142 11.93 -7.04 -10.43
N THR A 143 12.03 -5.94 -9.71
CA THR A 143 13.29 -5.41 -9.14
C THR A 143 13.21 -5.55 -7.63
N THR A 144 14.21 -6.18 -7.02
CA THR A 144 14.30 -6.35 -5.56
C THR A 144 15.22 -5.30 -4.95
N ILE A 145 14.79 -4.72 -3.84
CA ILE A 145 15.60 -3.87 -2.96
C ILE A 145 15.71 -4.59 -1.62
N GLU A 146 16.91 -4.95 -1.23
CA GLU A 146 17.23 -5.52 0.08
C GLU A 146 17.64 -4.40 1.04
N GLY A 147 17.06 -4.40 2.23
CA GLY A 147 17.17 -3.27 3.14
C GLY A 147 16.18 -2.16 2.81
N SER A 148 16.39 -0.97 3.37
CA SER A 148 15.50 0.19 3.16
C SER A 148 15.56 0.70 1.72
N ALA A 149 14.39 0.99 1.17
CA ALA A 149 14.25 1.61 -0.15
C ALA A 149 14.42 3.14 -0.04
N GLU A 150 15.31 3.69 -0.84
CA GLU A 150 15.52 5.13 -0.91
C GLU A 150 14.47 5.79 -1.82
N ILE A 151 13.78 6.81 -1.32
CA ILE A 151 12.70 7.49 -2.08
C ILE A 151 13.17 7.97 -3.45
N PRO A 152 14.38 8.58 -3.64
CA PRO A 152 14.85 8.97 -4.96
C PRO A 152 14.98 7.82 -5.96
N ASP A 153 15.23 6.60 -5.50
CA ASP A 153 15.33 5.43 -6.38
C ASP A 153 13.95 4.87 -6.74
N LEU A 154 12.99 4.95 -5.82
CA LEU A 154 11.57 4.67 -6.10
C LEU A 154 11.01 5.64 -7.14
N GLU A 155 11.29 6.94 -7.02
CA GLU A 155 10.92 7.97 -8.01
C GLU A 155 11.45 7.63 -9.41
N LYS A 156 12.75 7.37 -9.51
CA LYS A 156 13.40 7.01 -10.79
C LYS A 156 12.79 5.74 -11.40
N TRP A 157 12.45 4.76 -10.55
CA TRP A 157 11.81 3.53 -11.03
C TRP A 157 10.40 3.82 -11.56
N LEU A 158 9.59 4.58 -10.81
CA LEU A 158 8.22 4.90 -11.19
C LEU A 158 8.16 5.74 -12.46
N ASP A 159 9.08 6.69 -12.64
CA ASP A 159 9.16 7.51 -13.86
C ASP A 159 9.43 6.66 -15.11
N ARG A 160 10.24 5.61 -15.00
CA ARG A 160 10.43 4.64 -16.11
C ARG A 160 9.13 3.93 -16.48
N GLN A 161 8.23 3.67 -15.52
CA GLN A 161 6.94 3.04 -15.79
C GLN A 161 5.98 3.96 -16.56
N LYS A 162 6.10 5.29 -16.40
CA LYS A 162 5.31 6.28 -17.16
C LYS A 162 5.73 6.35 -18.62
N VAL A 163 7.03 6.17 -18.90
CA VAL A 163 7.57 6.21 -20.28
C VAL A 163 7.21 4.93 -21.06
N ALA A 164 7.22 3.78 -20.42
CA ALA A 164 6.89 2.48 -21.04
C ALA A 164 5.41 2.34 -21.42
N SER A 165 4.53 3.27 -20.99
CA SER A 165 3.09 3.25 -21.27
C SER A 165 2.67 4.10 -22.49
N LYS A 166 3.64 4.70 -23.23
CA LYS A 166 3.42 5.45 -24.46
C LYS A 166 3.78 4.61 -25.68
#